data_b82a97e76b6aa8a0d927f7fdf0175c1b
#
_entry.id   b82a97e76b6aa8a0d927f7fdf0175c1b
#
_cell.length_a   1.000
_cell.length_b   1.000
_cell.length_c   1.000
_cell.angle_alpha   90.00
_cell.angle_beta   90.00
_cell.angle_gamma   90.00
#
_symmetry.space_group_name_H-M   'P 1'
#
loop_
_entity.id
_entity.type
_entity.pdbx_description
1 polymer ?
#
loop_
_entity_poly.entity_id
_entity_poly.type
_entity_poly.pdbx_seq_one_letter_code
_entity_poly.pdbx_strand_id
1 'polypeptide(L)'
;MCKQVRTRIEEAEFWILALAFDGGFPLERVCFVLRVRPERLDDYKARHRDVWPEMLEALSRCGWHNYSLFLRPDGLLIGYLETPDFERALSLMAVEDVNARWQAEMKPFFAGLDGRPDEGMRRIEEIFHLE
;
A
#
# COMPACT_ATOMS: atom_id res chain seq x y z
N MET A 1 18.24 8.40 18.62
CA MET A 1 18.51 7.74 18.07
C MET A 1 19.39 7.83 17.05
N CYS A 2 19.86 7.71 16.55
CA CYS A 2 20.78 7.84 15.85
C CYS A 2 20.74 8.18 14.71
N LYS A 3 21.10 8.56 14.25
CA LYS A 3 21.04 8.92 13.40
C LYS A 3 22.00 9.06 12.69
N GLN A 4 22.63 9.15 12.66
CA GLN A 4 23.67 9.39 12.07
C GLN A 4 23.70 8.70 10.87
N VAL A 5 24.61 8.29 10.35
CA VAL A 5 24.66 7.55 9.17
C VAL A 5 23.83 6.32 9.31
N ARG A 6 22.92 6.13 8.44
CA ARG A 6 22.11 5.00 8.51
C ARG A 6 22.50 3.99 7.52
N THR A 7 22.87 2.84 8.01
CA THR A 7 23.07 1.71 7.16
C THR A 7 21.71 1.14 6.87
N ARG A 8 21.70 0.12 6.04
CA ARG A 8 20.50 -0.55 5.75
C ARG A 8 19.87 -1.21 6.96
N ILE A 9 20.70 -1.73 7.84
CA ILE A 9 20.23 -2.34 9.08
C ILE A 9 19.62 -1.29 9.96
N GLU A 10 20.26 -0.15 10.02
CA GLU A 10 19.76 0.94 10.83
C GLU A 10 18.43 1.45 10.32
N GLU A 11 18.23 1.40 9.01
CA GLU A 11 16.95 1.78 8.48
C GLU A 11 15.87 0.83 8.91
N ALA A 12 16.16 -0.45 8.91
CA ALA A 12 15.20 -1.43 9.36
C ALA A 12 14.85 -1.18 10.82
N GLU A 13 15.86 -0.87 11.62
CA GLU A 13 15.63 -0.58 13.02
C GLU A 13 14.83 0.70 13.19
N PHE A 14 15.07 1.67 12.32
CA PHE A 14 14.31 2.90 12.35
C PHE A 14 12.81 2.63 12.16
N TRP A 15 12.48 1.80 11.20
CA TRP A 15 11.08 1.46 10.96
C TRP A 15 10.45 0.80 12.17
N ILE A 16 11.19 -0.10 12.78
CA ILE A 16 10.71 -0.80 13.96
C ILE A 16 10.48 0.19 15.09
N LEU A 17 11.43 1.08 15.29
CA LEU A 17 11.30 2.09 16.34
C LEU A 17 10.16 3.04 16.08
N ALA A 18 9.97 3.41 14.83
CA ALA A 18 8.88 4.31 14.48
C ALA A 18 7.54 3.71 14.85
N LEU A 19 7.40 2.41 14.64
CA LEU A 19 6.17 1.73 14.95
C LEU A 19 6.00 1.51 16.44
N ALA A 20 7.11 1.35 17.16
CA ALA A 20 7.07 1.09 18.58
C ALA A 20 6.79 2.35 19.39
N PHE A 21 7.19 3.49 18.88
CA PHE A 21 7.03 4.76 19.59
C PHE A 21 5.67 5.34 19.28
N ASP A 22 4.79 5.20 20.20
CA ASP A 22 3.47 5.76 20.07
C ASP A 22 3.58 7.26 19.94
N GLY A 23 3.19 7.80 18.80
CA GLY A 23 3.23 9.22 18.56
C GLY A 23 4.63 9.78 18.38
N GLY A 24 5.64 8.90 18.42
CA GLY A 24 7.01 9.36 18.27
C GLY A 24 7.34 9.76 16.85
N PHE A 25 6.81 9.03 15.88
CA PHE A 25 7.00 9.34 14.47
C PHE A 25 5.64 9.42 13.82
N PRO A 26 5.29 10.61 13.29
CA PRO A 26 4.00 10.73 12.63
C PRO A 26 3.95 9.85 11.40
N LEU A 27 2.83 9.20 11.23
CA LEU A 27 2.58 8.40 10.03
C LEU A 27 1.84 9.26 9.03
N GLU A 28 2.18 9.08 7.76
CA GLU A 28 1.38 9.65 6.70
C GLU A 28 0.10 8.83 6.59
N ARG A 29 -1.01 9.52 6.46
CA ARG A 29 -2.26 8.87 6.11
C ARG A 29 -2.45 9.07 4.61
N VAL A 30 -2.54 7.98 3.90
CA VAL A 30 -2.56 8.01 2.44
C VAL A 30 -3.85 7.41 1.94
N CYS A 31 -4.53 8.14 1.07
CA CYS A 31 -5.73 7.64 0.41
C CYS A 31 -5.53 7.72 -1.09
N PHE A 32 -5.88 6.66 -1.79
CA PHE A 32 -5.71 6.65 -3.24
C PHE A 32 -6.90 5.97 -3.90
N VAL A 33 -7.06 6.19 -5.20
CA VAL A 33 -8.16 5.60 -5.94
C VAL A 33 -7.64 4.88 -7.19
N LEU A 34 -8.40 3.85 -7.57
CA LEU A 34 -8.21 3.10 -8.78
C LEU A 34 -9.61 2.74 -9.30
N ARG A 35 -9.68 2.16 -10.49
CA ARG A 35 -10.94 1.74 -11.05
C ARG A 35 -10.90 0.26 -11.38
N VAL A 36 -11.76 -0.51 -10.72
CA VAL A 36 -11.95 -1.92 -11.04
C VAL A 36 -13.03 -2.01 -12.09
N ARG A 37 -12.85 -2.90 -13.05
CA ARG A 37 -13.88 -3.11 -14.09
C ARG A 37 -15.15 -3.60 -13.43
N PRO A 38 -16.30 -2.96 -13.69
CA PRO A 38 -17.53 -3.34 -12.97
C PRO A 38 -17.92 -4.79 -13.16
N GLU A 39 -17.60 -5.37 -14.32
CA GLU A 39 -17.94 -6.77 -14.59
C GLU A 39 -17.04 -7.74 -13.85
N ARG A 40 -15.97 -7.25 -13.19
CA ARG A 40 -15.02 -8.09 -12.48
C ARG A 40 -15.04 -7.88 -10.97
N LEU A 41 -16.05 -7.20 -10.44
CA LEU A 41 -16.07 -6.86 -9.02
C LEU A 41 -16.08 -8.09 -8.12
N ASP A 42 -16.89 -9.08 -8.45
CA ASP A 42 -16.99 -10.26 -7.61
C ASP A 42 -15.68 -11.05 -7.58
N ASP A 43 -15.04 -11.16 -8.74
CA ASP A 43 -13.75 -11.84 -8.83
C ASP A 43 -12.70 -11.07 -8.04
N TYR A 44 -12.71 -9.76 -8.12
CA TYR A 44 -11.75 -8.92 -7.39
C TYR A 44 -11.91 -9.12 -5.89
N LYS A 45 -13.14 -9.14 -5.41
CA LYS A 45 -13.41 -9.39 -4.00
C LYS A 45 -12.92 -10.76 -3.58
N ALA A 46 -13.17 -11.76 -4.43
CA ALA A 46 -12.77 -13.12 -4.11
C ALA A 46 -11.26 -13.23 -3.96
N ARG A 47 -10.51 -12.57 -4.84
CA ARG A 47 -9.05 -12.60 -4.75
C ARG A 47 -8.57 -11.97 -3.46
N HIS A 48 -9.26 -10.96 -2.96
CA HIS A 48 -8.83 -10.25 -1.76
C HIS A 48 -9.28 -10.92 -0.47
N ARG A 49 -10.13 -11.93 -0.56
CA ARG A 49 -10.43 -12.74 0.62
C ARG A 49 -9.31 -13.72 0.92
N ASP A 50 -8.39 -13.87 -0.01
CA ASP A 50 -7.34 -14.88 0.10
C ASP A 50 -6.04 -14.35 -0.47
N VAL A 51 -5.60 -13.20 0.03
CA VAL A 51 -4.34 -12.61 -0.40
C VAL A 51 -3.20 -13.51 0.02
N TRP A 52 -2.24 -13.68 -0.86
CA TRP A 52 -1.10 -14.57 -0.61
C TRP A 52 -0.36 -14.17 0.67
N PRO A 53 -0.04 -15.13 1.53
CA PRO A 53 0.70 -14.80 2.76
C PRO A 53 1.99 -14.05 2.50
N GLU A 54 2.73 -14.43 1.45
CA GLU A 54 3.97 -13.73 1.09
C GLU A 54 3.72 -12.27 0.78
N MET A 55 2.59 -11.98 0.15
CA MET A 55 2.25 -10.62 -0.21
C MET A 55 1.93 -9.80 1.04
N LEU A 56 1.20 -10.40 1.97
CA LEU A 56 0.89 -9.73 3.23
C LEU A 56 2.16 -9.40 4.01
N GLU A 57 3.11 -10.33 4.02
CA GLU A 57 4.38 -10.11 4.69
C GLU A 57 5.17 -8.99 4.03
N ALA A 58 5.18 -8.98 2.70
CA ALA A 58 5.90 -7.94 1.97
C ALA A 58 5.33 -6.57 2.25
N LEU A 59 4.00 -6.45 2.26
CA LEU A 59 3.36 -5.18 2.56
C LEU A 59 3.75 -4.67 3.94
N SER A 60 3.68 -5.54 4.96
CA SER A 60 4.07 -5.14 6.30
C SER A 60 5.54 -4.74 6.37
N ARG A 61 6.39 -5.55 5.75
CA ARG A 61 7.83 -5.30 5.79
C ARG A 61 8.18 -3.99 5.09
N CYS A 62 7.43 -3.63 4.06
CA CYS A 62 7.71 -2.44 3.28
C CYS A 62 7.02 -1.19 3.82
N GLY A 63 6.38 -1.29 4.97
CA GLY A 63 5.85 -0.11 5.63
C GLY A 63 4.40 0.22 5.33
N TRP A 64 3.65 -0.72 4.80
CA TRP A 64 2.22 -0.54 4.55
C TRP A 64 1.46 -1.02 5.78
N HIS A 65 0.91 -0.08 6.54
CA HIS A 65 0.24 -0.40 7.79
C HIS A 65 -1.18 0.09 7.77
N ASN A 66 -2.02 -0.58 8.53
CA ASN A 66 -3.43 -0.23 8.65
C ASN A 66 -4.04 -0.01 7.27
N TYR A 67 -3.78 -0.94 6.37
CA TYR A 67 -4.12 -0.83 4.96
C TYR A 67 -5.49 -1.45 4.71
N SER A 68 -6.39 -0.65 4.16
CA SER A 68 -7.74 -1.09 3.84
C SER A 68 -8.11 -0.70 2.43
N LEU A 69 -8.90 -1.54 1.79
CA LEU A 69 -9.44 -1.25 0.47
C LEU A 69 -10.96 -1.23 0.58
N PHE A 70 -11.56 -0.24 -0.05
CA PHE A 70 -13.02 -0.09 -0.09
C PHE A 70 -13.45 -0.06 -1.54
N LEU A 71 -14.51 -0.79 -1.87
CA LEU A 71 -14.92 -0.95 -3.26
C LEU A 71 -16.37 -0.52 -3.42
N ARG A 72 -16.58 0.43 -4.31
CA ARG A 72 -17.93 0.91 -4.60
C ARG A 72 -18.54 0.07 -5.73
N PRO A 73 -19.87 -0.07 -5.77
CA PRO A 73 -20.49 -0.92 -6.79
C PRO A 73 -20.23 -0.49 -8.23
N ASP A 74 -19.85 0.76 -8.46
CA ASP A 74 -19.53 1.22 -9.81
C ASP A 74 -18.07 0.98 -10.18
N GLY A 75 -17.29 0.33 -9.28
CA GLY A 75 -15.91 -0.01 -9.57
C GLY A 75 -14.88 0.92 -8.98
N LEU A 76 -15.30 2.02 -8.34
CA LEU A 76 -14.32 2.89 -7.70
C LEU A 76 -13.71 2.18 -6.51
N LEU A 77 -12.40 2.03 -6.53
CA LEU A 77 -11.64 1.41 -5.45
C LEU A 77 -10.94 2.51 -4.68
N ILE A 78 -11.11 2.51 -3.38
CA ILE A 78 -10.48 3.48 -2.50
C ILE A 78 -9.58 2.73 -1.56
N GLY A 79 -8.29 3.13 -1.51
CA GLY A 79 -7.34 2.52 -0.60
C GLY A 79 -6.91 3.51 0.45
N TYR A 80 -6.71 3.01 1.65
CA TYR A 80 -6.21 3.82 2.75
C TYR A 80 -5.11 3.06 3.46
N LEU A 81 -4.01 3.73 3.74
CA LEU A 81 -2.95 3.12 4.52
C LEU A 81 -2.24 4.18 5.35
N GLU A 82 -1.49 3.70 6.32
CA GLU A 82 -0.65 4.55 7.14
C GLU A 82 0.78 4.06 7.00
N THR A 83 1.70 4.99 6.83
CA THR A 83 3.09 4.62 6.60
C THR A 83 3.99 5.75 7.05
N PRO A 84 5.20 5.44 7.53
CA PRO A 84 6.14 6.51 7.86
C PRO A 84 6.56 7.33 6.65
N ASP A 85 6.57 6.72 5.45
CA ASP A 85 7.04 7.40 4.24
C ASP A 85 6.48 6.68 3.04
N PHE A 86 5.49 7.28 2.39
CA PHE A 86 4.78 6.60 1.31
C PHE A 86 5.66 6.39 0.08
N GLU A 87 6.49 7.38 -0.26
CA GLU A 87 7.37 7.22 -1.42
C GLU A 87 8.33 6.05 -1.21
N ARG A 88 8.85 5.95 0.01
CA ARG A 88 9.74 4.84 0.31
C ARG A 88 8.98 3.52 0.30
N ALA A 89 7.76 3.51 0.84
CA ALA A 89 6.96 2.28 0.85
C ALA A 89 6.69 1.80 -0.56
N LEU A 90 6.38 2.72 -1.47
CA LEU A 90 6.19 2.37 -2.87
C LEU A 90 7.48 1.82 -3.48
N SER A 91 8.60 2.48 -3.21
CA SER A 91 9.88 2.05 -3.77
C SER A 91 10.26 0.65 -3.30
N LEU A 92 10.04 0.37 -2.02
CA LEU A 92 10.38 -0.93 -1.47
C LEU A 92 9.50 -2.02 -2.08
N MET A 93 8.21 -1.75 -2.23
CA MET A 93 7.32 -2.74 -2.84
C MET A 93 7.64 -2.95 -4.31
N ALA A 94 8.12 -1.91 -4.99
CA ALA A 94 8.37 -1.99 -6.42
C ALA A 94 9.39 -3.08 -6.79
N VAL A 95 10.31 -3.41 -5.87
CA VAL A 95 11.33 -4.40 -6.15
C VAL A 95 11.05 -5.76 -5.53
N GLU A 96 9.89 -5.92 -4.90
CA GLU A 96 9.51 -7.21 -4.33
C GLU A 96 8.99 -8.14 -5.42
N ASP A 97 9.56 -9.32 -5.51
CA ASP A 97 9.15 -10.28 -6.52
C ASP A 97 7.69 -10.70 -6.35
N VAL A 98 7.27 -10.92 -5.11
CA VAL A 98 5.88 -11.33 -4.87
C VAL A 98 4.93 -10.23 -5.31
N ASN A 99 5.33 -8.97 -5.17
CA ASN A 99 4.50 -7.86 -5.62
C ASN A 99 4.39 -7.83 -7.13
N ALA A 100 5.49 -8.09 -7.83
CA ALA A 100 5.43 -8.14 -9.29
C ALA A 100 4.43 -9.19 -9.76
N ARG A 101 4.45 -10.35 -9.13
CA ARG A 101 3.50 -11.41 -9.48
C ARG A 101 2.07 -11.02 -9.14
N TRP A 102 1.87 -10.40 -7.98
CA TRP A 102 0.54 -9.97 -7.56
C TRP A 102 -0.01 -8.89 -8.49
N GLN A 103 0.82 -7.92 -8.87
CA GLN A 103 0.38 -6.86 -9.76
C GLN A 103 0.02 -7.41 -11.14
N ALA A 104 0.76 -8.39 -11.64
CA ALA A 104 0.43 -9.03 -12.89
C ALA A 104 -0.91 -9.76 -12.81
N GLU A 105 -1.17 -10.38 -11.68
CA GLU A 105 -2.41 -11.09 -11.45
C GLU A 105 -3.59 -10.11 -11.37
N MET A 106 -3.36 -8.95 -10.80
CA MET A 106 -4.42 -7.98 -10.57
C MET A 106 -4.70 -7.09 -11.77
N LYS A 107 -3.71 -6.91 -12.66
CA LYS A 107 -3.86 -5.96 -13.73
C LYS A 107 -5.12 -6.12 -14.58
N PRO A 108 -5.55 -7.34 -14.94
CA PRO A 108 -6.76 -7.49 -15.76
C PRO A 108 -8.03 -7.00 -15.11
N PHE A 109 -8.03 -6.83 -13.78
CA PHE A 109 -9.22 -6.37 -13.09
C PHE A 109 -9.46 -4.87 -13.22
N PHE A 110 -8.43 -4.13 -13.62
CA PHE A 110 -8.50 -2.67 -13.59
C PHE A 110 -8.78 -2.08 -14.95
N ALA A 111 -9.41 -0.91 -14.94
CA ALA A 111 -9.70 -0.16 -16.15
C ALA A 111 -8.76 1.03 -16.24
N GLY A 112 -8.35 1.37 -17.46
CA GLY A 112 -7.65 2.62 -17.70
C GLY A 112 -6.20 2.66 -17.22
N LEU A 113 -5.56 1.50 -17.09
CA LEU A 113 -4.16 1.46 -16.65
C LEU A 113 -3.26 1.14 -17.83
N ASP A 114 -2.14 1.86 -17.90
CA ASP A 114 -1.11 1.59 -18.91
C ASP A 114 -0.03 0.68 -18.35
N GLY A 115 0.19 0.69 -17.05
CA GLY A 115 1.23 -0.09 -16.43
C GLY A 115 0.70 -0.96 -15.31
N ARG A 116 1.54 -1.18 -14.30
CA ARG A 116 1.12 -1.97 -13.16
C ARG A 116 0.09 -1.20 -12.35
N PRO A 117 -0.85 -1.92 -11.70
CA PRO A 117 -1.85 -1.23 -10.88
C PRO A 117 -1.25 -0.32 -9.83
N ASP A 118 -0.15 -0.76 -9.17
CA ASP A 118 0.44 0.07 -8.12
C ASP A 118 1.10 1.33 -8.67
N GLU A 119 1.35 1.40 -9.96
CA GLU A 119 1.83 2.62 -10.60
C GLU A 119 0.70 3.55 -10.99
N GLY A 120 -0.53 3.05 -10.95
CA GLY A 120 -1.68 3.84 -11.35
C GLY A 120 -2.47 4.40 -10.18
N MET A 121 -1.98 4.27 -8.98
CA MET A 121 -2.67 4.79 -7.81
C MET A 121 -2.70 6.30 -7.86
N ARG A 122 -3.89 6.87 -7.72
CA ARG A 122 -4.05 8.31 -7.72
C ARG A 122 -4.30 8.77 -6.30
N ARG A 123 -3.31 9.41 -5.71
CA ARG A 123 -3.40 9.86 -4.33
C ARG A 123 -4.38 11.01 -4.22
N ILE A 124 -5.20 10.97 -3.16
CA ILE A 124 -6.18 12.00 -2.87
C ILE A 124 -5.69 12.78 -1.65
N GLU A 125 -5.84 14.09 -1.72
CA GLU A 125 -5.38 14.96 -0.67
C GLU A 125 -6.25 14.84 0.58
N GLU A 126 -5.62 14.75 1.74
CA GLU A 126 -6.34 14.81 3.01
C GLU A 126 -6.63 16.25 3.35
N ILE A 127 -7.90 16.59 3.51
CA ILE A 127 -8.26 17.98 3.79
C ILE A 127 -8.73 18.20 5.21
N PHE A 128 -8.92 17.14 5.99
CA PHE A 128 -9.36 17.27 7.37
C PHE A 128 -9.10 15.98 8.11
N HIS A 129 -8.73 16.08 9.36
CA HIS A 129 -8.54 14.94 10.22
C HIS A 129 -8.84 15.36 11.65
N LEU A 130 -9.60 14.53 12.36
CA LEU A 130 -9.86 14.71 13.77
C LEU A 130 -9.34 13.48 14.50
N GLU A 131 -8.51 13.68 15.52
CA GLU A 131 -8.03 12.59 16.36
C GLU A 131 -9.01 12.22 17.44
#